data_0678df03bb3415da5be5691f898e04b9
#
_entry.id   0678df03bb3415da5be5691f898e04b9
#
_cell.length_a   1.000
_cell.length_b   1.000
_cell.length_c   1.000
_cell.angle_alpha   90.00
_cell.angle_beta   90.00
_cell.angle_gamma   90.00
#
_symmetry.space_group_name_H-M   'P 1'
#
loop_
_entity.id
_entity.type
_entity.pdbx_description
1 polymer ?
#
loop_
_entity_poly.entity_id
_entity_poly.type
_entity_poly.pdbx_seq_one_letter_code
_entity_poly.pdbx_strand_id
1 'polypeptide(L)'
;KAEELLALDTELKSKQKLLEEREQRVNELEEMLSRQEGTLKALKDKVAAALVGFENKGLKVEQKNGKIYVSLEAKLLFKSGSIVVEAEGKKALIEIGKALELEKELEIVVEGHTDADKLASASFPRNNWELSVLRATAVTEIILANCTMSPIQIMAAGRGEFHPVDVNDKAKNRRIEIII
;
A
#
# COMPACT_ATOMS: atom_id res chain seq x y z
N LYS A 1 38.53 -48.26 13.49
CA LYS A 1 37.43 -48.56 12.51
C LYS A 1 36.06 -48.68 13.15
N ALA A 2 35.91 -49.43 14.30
CA ALA A 2 34.61 -49.52 15.00
C ALA A 2 34.19 -48.18 15.63
N GLU A 3 35.12 -47.43 16.23
CA GLU A 3 34.90 -46.12 16.81
C GLU A 3 34.57 -45.06 15.72
N GLU A 4 35.21 -45.13 14.57
CA GLU A 4 34.92 -44.24 13.42
C GLU A 4 33.52 -44.49 12.86
N LEU A 5 33.09 -45.75 12.79
CA LEU A 5 31.72 -46.11 12.36
C LEU A 5 30.67 -45.61 13.34
N LEU A 6 30.92 -45.71 14.65
CA LEU A 6 30.01 -45.21 15.68
C LEU A 6 29.90 -43.65 15.63
N ALA A 7 31.04 -42.99 15.46
CA ALA A 7 31.06 -41.53 15.30
C ALA A 7 30.29 -41.06 14.04
N LEU A 8 30.45 -41.76 12.92
CA LEU A 8 29.75 -41.48 11.70
C LEU A 8 28.24 -41.74 11.81
N ASP A 9 27.82 -42.82 12.50
CA ASP A 9 26.41 -43.11 12.75
C ASP A 9 25.75 -42.02 13.62
N THR A 10 26.45 -41.57 14.66
CA THR A 10 25.96 -40.47 15.52
C THR A 10 25.87 -39.15 14.75
N GLU A 11 26.83 -38.82 13.89
CA GLU A 11 26.80 -37.66 13.03
C GLU A 11 25.64 -37.73 12.02
N LEU A 12 25.46 -38.90 11.39
CA LEU A 12 24.36 -39.11 10.44
C LEU A 12 22.99 -38.91 11.10
N LYS A 13 22.78 -39.50 12.29
CA LYS A 13 21.53 -39.33 13.06
C LYS A 13 21.29 -37.88 13.43
N SER A 14 22.34 -37.15 13.82
CA SER A 14 22.22 -35.72 14.14
C SER A 14 21.84 -34.87 12.92
N LYS A 15 22.43 -35.16 11.74
CA LYS A 15 22.10 -34.51 10.49
C LYS A 15 20.68 -34.84 10.02
N GLN A 16 20.25 -36.08 10.16
CA GLN A 16 18.87 -36.48 9.84
C GLN A 16 17.85 -35.71 10.69
N LYS A 17 18.08 -35.66 12.01
CA LYS A 17 17.21 -34.88 12.91
C LYS A 17 17.15 -33.39 12.52
N LEU A 18 18.30 -32.80 12.22
CA LEU A 18 18.36 -31.41 11.79
C LEU A 18 17.62 -31.19 10.45
N LEU A 19 17.69 -32.17 9.55
CA LEU A 19 16.97 -32.13 8.28
C LEU A 19 15.45 -32.14 8.49
N GLU A 20 14.96 -33.07 9.32
CA GLU A 20 13.55 -33.16 9.70
C GLU A 20 13.03 -31.86 10.35
N GLU A 21 13.81 -31.28 11.28
CA GLU A 21 13.46 -29.98 11.89
C GLU A 21 13.39 -28.86 10.88
N ARG A 22 14.30 -28.84 9.90
CA ARG A 22 14.28 -27.85 8.82
C ARG A 22 13.12 -28.04 7.86
N GLU A 23 12.80 -29.27 7.49
CA GLU A 23 11.64 -29.57 6.65
C GLU A 23 10.34 -29.16 7.32
N GLN A 24 10.16 -29.46 8.61
CA GLN A 24 9.01 -28.97 9.37
C GLN A 24 8.91 -27.45 9.35
N ARG A 25 10.04 -26.76 9.57
CA ARG A 25 10.07 -25.29 9.56
C ARG A 25 9.76 -24.71 8.20
N VAL A 26 10.22 -25.33 7.12
CA VAL A 26 9.88 -24.90 5.74
C VAL A 26 8.38 -25.06 5.52
N ASN A 27 7.79 -26.21 5.86
CA ASN A 27 6.36 -26.43 5.71
C ASN A 27 5.51 -25.42 6.51
N GLU A 28 5.90 -25.14 7.77
CA GLU A 28 5.24 -24.10 8.58
C GLU A 28 5.29 -22.70 7.93
N LEU A 29 6.44 -22.34 7.37
CA LEU A 29 6.62 -21.06 6.70
C LEU A 29 5.81 -20.98 5.40
N GLU A 30 5.75 -22.05 4.62
CA GLU A 30 4.94 -22.14 3.41
C GLU A 30 3.44 -22.00 3.73
N GLU A 31 2.97 -22.66 4.79
CA GLU A 31 1.57 -22.50 5.24
C GLU A 31 1.28 -21.07 5.70
N MET A 32 2.18 -20.44 6.45
CA MET A 32 2.02 -19.04 6.87
C MET A 32 1.97 -18.08 5.68
N LEU A 33 2.86 -18.26 4.70
CA LEU A 33 2.88 -17.45 3.47
C LEU A 33 1.58 -17.62 2.68
N SER A 34 1.11 -18.85 2.50
CA SER A 34 -0.14 -19.12 1.79
C SER A 34 -1.35 -18.48 2.47
N ARG A 35 -1.42 -18.53 3.80
CA ARG A 35 -2.48 -17.85 4.57
C ARG A 35 -2.40 -16.33 4.40
N GLN A 36 -1.21 -15.75 4.48
CA GLN A 36 -1.00 -14.32 4.33
C GLN A 36 -1.38 -13.85 2.93
N GLU A 37 -0.98 -14.57 1.89
CA GLU A 37 -1.37 -14.28 0.50
C GLU A 37 -2.88 -14.35 0.29
N GLY A 38 -3.54 -15.36 0.88
CA GLY A 38 -4.99 -15.50 0.84
C GLY A 38 -5.71 -14.32 1.51
N THR A 39 -5.23 -13.87 2.66
CA THR A 39 -5.79 -12.71 3.38
C THR A 39 -5.62 -11.43 2.58
N LEU A 40 -4.42 -11.19 2.02
CA LEU A 40 -4.16 -10.02 1.16
C LEU A 40 -5.03 -10.02 -0.10
N LYS A 41 -5.20 -11.17 -0.73
CA LYS A 41 -6.09 -11.30 -1.89
C LYS A 41 -7.53 -10.97 -1.54
N ALA A 42 -8.06 -11.52 -0.45
CA ALA A 42 -9.42 -11.24 0.01
C ALA A 42 -9.62 -9.74 0.31
N LEU A 43 -8.64 -9.10 0.95
CA LEU A 43 -8.68 -7.66 1.23
C LEU A 43 -8.63 -6.83 -0.05
N LYS A 44 -7.75 -7.18 -1.00
CA LYS A 44 -7.69 -6.54 -2.32
C LYS A 44 -9.03 -6.63 -3.05
N ASP A 45 -9.63 -7.82 -3.08
CA ASP A 45 -10.91 -8.06 -3.76
C ASP A 45 -12.04 -7.27 -3.08
N LYS A 46 -12.05 -7.15 -1.76
CA LYS A 46 -12.98 -6.31 -0.98
C LYS A 46 -12.86 -4.83 -1.35
N VAL A 47 -11.64 -4.30 -1.40
CA VAL A 47 -11.38 -2.91 -1.80
C VAL A 47 -11.76 -2.68 -3.26
N ALA A 48 -11.40 -3.58 -4.17
CA ALA A 48 -11.74 -3.47 -5.59
C ALA A 48 -13.26 -3.48 -5.79
N ALA A 49 -14.00 -4.34 -5.08
CA ALA A 49 -15.45 -4.40 -5.14
C ALA A 49 -16.12 -3.09 -4.68
N ALA A 50 -15.59 -2.45 -3.62
CA ALA A 50 -16.08 -1.16 -3.14
C ALA A 50 -15.85 -0.01 -4.15
N LEU A 51 -14.88 -0.18 -5.06
CA LEU A 51 -14.46 0.82 -6.03
C LEU A 51 -14.98 0.58 -7.46
N VAL A 52 -15.87 -0.39 -7.63
CA VAL A 52 -16.58 -0.60 -8.90
C VAL A 52 -17.29 0.70 -9.30
N GLY A 53 -17.04 1.18 -10.51
CA GLY A 53 -17.54 2.47 -11.02
C GLY A 53 -16.53 3.63 -10.97
N PHE A 54 -15.37 3.46 -10.33
CA PHE A 54 -14.27 4.43 -10.38
C PHE A 54 -13.10 3.96 -11.26
N GLU A 55 -13.06 2.71 -11.68
CA GLU A 55 -11.97 2.07 -12.45
C GLU A 55 -11.62 2.85 -13.74
N ASN A 56 -12.62 3.34 -14.46
CA ASN A 56 -12.43 4.11 -15.69
C ASN A 56 -12.14 5.61 -15.46
N LYS A 57 -11.99 6.03 -14.19
CA LYS A 57 -11.76 7.43 -13.81
C LYS A 57 -10.34 7.70 -13.30
N GLY A 58 -9.42 6.78 -13.53
CA GLY A 58 -8.03 6.90 -13.08
C GLY A 58 -7.79 6.32 -11.68
N LEU A 59 -8.56 5.27 -11.32
CA LEU A 59 -8.35 4.50 -10.11
C LEU A 59 -7.89 3.08 -10.48
N LYS A 60 -6.89 2.56 -9.75
CA LYS A 60 -6.32 1.24 -9.95
C LYS A 60 -6.02 0.58 -8.62
N VAL A 61 -6.34 -0.70 -8.48
CA VAL A 61 -6.03 -1.51 -7.30
C VAL A 61 -5.07 -2.63 -7.69
N GLU A 62 -3.88 -2.64 -7.11
CA GLU A 62 -2.84 -3.63 -7.40
C GLU A 62 -2.30 -4.24 -6.10
N GLN A 63 -1.88 -5.51 -6.19
CA GLN A 63 -1.12 -6.17 -5.15
C GLN A 63 0.32 -6.33 -5.61
N LYS A 64 1.27 -5.86 -4.79
CA LYS A 64 2.69 -5.93 -5.09
C LYS A 64 3.50 -6.01 -3.81
N ASN A 65 4.48 -6.92 -3.75
CA ASN A 65 5.41 -7.06 -2.62
C ASN A 65 4.71 -7.20 -1.25
N GLY A 66 3.64 -7.99 -1.18
CA GLY A 66 2.91 -8.21 0.06
C GLY A 66 2.10 -7.02 0.57
N LYS A 67 1.83 -6.03 -0.29
CA LYS A 67 1.02 -4.84 -0.02
C LYS A 67 -0.03 -4.62 -1.09
N ILE A 68 -1.10 -3.92 -0.73
CA ILE A 68 -2.13 -3.47 -1.65
C ILE A 68 -1.92 -1.98 -1.92
N TYR A 69 -1.89 -1.61 -3.19
CA TYR A 69 -1.77 -0.23 -3.65
C TYR A 69 -3.08 0.18 -4.32
N VAL A 70 -3.75 1.17 -3.77
CA VAL A 70 -4.88 1.85 -4.39
C VAL A 70 -4.36 3.17 -4.95
N SER A 71 -4.14 3.21 -6.25
CA SER A 71 -3.62 4.39 -6.95
C SER A 71 -4.77 5.21 -7.54
N LEU A 72 -4.83 6.50 -7.18
CA LEU A 72 -5.83 7.45 -7.66
C LEU A 72 -5.11 8.58 -8.38
N GLU A 73 -5.39 8.76 -9.67
CA GLU A 73 -4.86 9.91 -10.43
C GLU A 73 -5.34 11.22 -9.80
N ALA A 74 -4.44 12.20 -9.72
CA ALA A 74 -4.75 13.48 -9.08
C ALA A 74 -5.93 14.21 -9.73
N LYS A 75 -6.18 14.01 -11.03
CA LYS A 75 -7.33 14.61 -11.72
C LYS A 75 -8.69 14.15 -11.20
N LEU A 76 -8.77 12.94 -10.59
CA LEU A 76 -9.99 12.45 -9.94
C LEU A 76 -10.23 13.19 -8.61
N LEU A 77 -9.15 13.54 -7.93
CA LEU A 77 -9.20 14.07 -6.56
C LEU A 77 -9.14 15.59 -6.49
N PHE A 78 -8.37 16.25 -7.38
CA PHE A 78 -8.02 17.66 -7.23
C PHE A 78 -8.07 18.41 -8.58
N LYS A 79 -8.43 19.69 -8.53
CA LYS A 79 -8.10 20.61 -9.60
C LYS A 79 -6.59 20.87 -9.67
N SER A 80 -6.12 21.36 -10.83
CA SER A 80 -4.70 21.69 -11.02
C SER A 80 -4.19 22.64 -9.93
N GLY A 81 -3.08 22.30 -9.30
CA GLY A 81 -2.48 23.08 -8.20
C GLY A 81 -3.26 23.08 -6.88
N SER A 82 -4.47 22.54 -6.83
CA SER A 82 -5.31 22.52 -5.63
C SER A 82 -4.96 21.38 -4.69
N ILE A 83 -5.22 21.63 -3.41
CA ILE A 83 -5.22 20.65 -2.31
C ILE A 83 -6.65 20.29 -1.86
N VAL A 84 -7.67 20.96 -2.41
CA VAL A 84 -9.07 20.70 -2.06
C VAL A 84 -9.59 19.53 -2.89
N VAL A 85 -10.10 18.51 -2.20
CA VAL A 85 -10.62 17.30 -2.86
C VAL A 85 -12.01 17.58 -3.44
N GLU A 86 -12.18 17.22 -4.71
CA GLU A 86 -13.44 17.33 -5.46
C GLU A 86 -14.46 16.27 -5.01
N ALA A 87 -15.74 16.52 -5.27
CA ALA A 87 -16.86 15.70 -4.80
C ALA A 87 -16.78 14.22 -5.25
N GLU A 88 -16.37 13.96 -6.48
CA GLU A 88 -16.20 12.60 -7.01
C GLU A 88 -15.05 11.85 -6.29
N GLY A 89 -13.92 12.51 -6.12
CA GLY A 89 -12.79 11.98 -5.36
C GLY A 89 -13.16 11.69 -3.92
N LYS A 90 -13.91 12.58 -3.27
CA LYS A 90 -14.39 12.37 -1.90
C LYS A 90 -15.24 11.12 -1.77
N LYS A 91 -16.14 10.84 -2.75
CA LYS A 91 -16.94 9.60 -2.75
C LYS A 91 -16.05 8.35 -2.81
N ALA A 92 -15.06 8.31 -3.71
CA ALA A 92 -14.13 7.20 -3.81
C ALA A 92 -13.36 6.96 -2.50
N LEU A 93 -12.86 8.03 -1.87
CA LEU A 93 -12.14 7.95 -0.59
C LEU A 93 -13.01 7.42 0.55
N ILE A 94 -14.28 7.82 0.61
CA ILE A 94 -15.23 7.31 1.61
C ILE A 94 -15.47 5.81 1.41
N GLU A 95 -15.64 5.34 0.17
CA GLU A 95 -15.83 3.91 -0.09
C GLU A 95 -14.59 3.09 0.25
N ILE A 96 -13.37 3.60 -0.01
CA ILE A 96 -12.13 2.99 0.45
C ILE A 96 -12.11 2.91 1.98
N GLY A 97 -12.38 4.01 2.66
CA GLY A 97 -12.40 4.07 4.11
C GLY A 97 -13.38 3.08 4.73
N LYS A 98 -14.61 2.99 4.22
CA LYS A 98 -15.62 2.02 4.66
C LYS A 98 -15.19 0.57 4.43
N ALA A 99 -14.53 0.28 3.31
CA ALA A 99 -14.03 -1.07 3.03
C ALA A 99 -12.97 -1.51 4.04
N LEU A 100 -12.20 -0.56 4.61
CA LEU A 100 -11.08 -0.82 5.50
C LEU A 100 -11.38 -0.59 6.98
N GLU A 101 -12.44 0.13 7.36
CA GLU A 101 -12.71 0.57 8.73
C GLU A 101 -12.89 -0.56 9.76
N LEU A 102 -13.24 -1.77 9.32
CA LEU A 102 -13.38 -2.93 10.18
C LEU A 102 -12.07 -3.67 10.43
N GLU A 103 -11.05 -3.41 9.63
CA GLU A 103 -9.74 -4.05 9.68
C GLU A 103 -8.82 -3.29 10.67
N LYS A 104 -8.92 -3.61 11.97
CA LYS A 104 -8.28 -2.82 13.04
C LYS A 104 -6.76 -2.95 13.13
N GLU A 105 -6.19 -3.97 12.52
CA GLU A 105 -4.75 -4.26 12.56
C GLU A 105 -3.98 -3.72 11.34
N LEU A 106 -4.68 -3.09 10.39
CA LEU A 106 -4.03 -2.53 9.21
C LEU A 106 -3.27 -1.24 9.53
N GLU A 107 -2.12 -1.10 8.93
CA GLU A 107 -1.39 0.17 8.82
C GLU A 107 -1.56 0.71 7.41
N ILE A 108 -2.07 1.92 7.30
CA ILE A 108 -2.40 2.56 6.02
C ILE A 108 -1.52 3.77 5.82
N VAL A 109 -0.85 3.83 4.68
CA VAL A 109 -0.06 4.99 4.28
C VAL A 109 -0.76 5.67 3.10
N VAL A 110 -1.11 6.93 3.26
CA VAL A 110 -1.57 7.79 2.16
C VAL A 110 -0.37 8.56 1.63
N GLU A 111 0.07 8.23 0.43
CA GLU A 111 1.29 8.78 -0.16
C GLU A 111 0.97 9.66 -1.37
N GLY A 112 1.37 10.93 -1.32
CA GLY A 112 1.18 11.89 -2.39
C GLY A 112 2.38 11.95 -3.33
N HIS A 113 2.12 12.03 -4.65
CA HIS A 113 3.12 12.17 -5.70
C HIS A 113 2.75 13.28 -6.68
N THR A 114 3.77 13.93 -7.23
CA THR A 114 3.65 14.93 -8.30
C THR A 114 4.41 14.49 -9.54
N ASP A 115 4.24 15.22 -10.63
CA ASP A 115 5.19 15.19 -11.74
C ASP A 115 6.40 16.11 -11.46
N ALA A 116 7.34 16.14 -12.40
CA ALA A 116 8.56 16.94 -12.31
C ALA A 116 8.38 18.41 -12.74
N ASP A 117 7.17 18.84 -13.09
CA ASP A 117 6.93 20.24 -13.41
C ASP A 117 7.01 21.09 -12.15
N LYS A 118 7.74 22.19 -12.22
CA LYS A 118 7.82 23.12 -11.09
C LYS A 118 6.44 23.71 -10.80
N LEU A 119 6.05 23.68 -9.54
CA LEU A 119 4.83 24.34 -9.12
C LEU A 119 4.97 25.85 -9.30
N ALA A 120 4.17 26.40 -10.21
CA ALA A 120 4.15 27.84 -10.47
C ALA A 120 3.22 28.53 -9.46
N SER A 121 3.62 28.57 -8.19
CA SER A 121 2.85 29.21 -7.12
C SER A 121 3.74 30.22 -6.40
N ALA A 122 3.23 31.45 -6.26
CA ALA A 122 3.85 32.48 -5.42
C ALA A 122 3.44 32.36 -3.94
N SER A 123 2.47 31.49 -3.65
CA SER A 123 1.94 31.22 -2.31
C SER A 123 2.11 29.76 -1.92
N PHE A 124 1.59 29.38 -0.78
CA PHE A 124 1.61 28.00 -0.27
C PHE A 124 0.58 27.12 -1.01
N PRO A 125 0.93 25.88 -1.46
CA PRO A 125 2.24 25.22 -1.37
C PRO A 125 3.28 25.81 -2.32
N ARG A 126 4.56 25.85 -1.88
CA ARG A 126 5.67 26.49 -2.61
C ARG A 126 6.43 25.56 -3.55
N ASN A 127 6.32 24.26 -3.35
CA ASN A 127 7.04 23.25 -4.11
C ASN A 127 6.27 21.90 -4.13
N ASN A 128 6.79 20.95 -4.89
CA ASN A 128 6.19 19.65 -5.07
C ASN A 128 6.21 18.78 -3.79
N TRP A 129 7.17 18.97 -2.90
CA TRP A 129 7.18 18.32 -1.59
C TRP A 129 5.96 18.76 -0.76
N GLU A 130 5.78 20.06 -0.59
CA GLU A 130 4.65 20.61 0.16
C GLU A 130 3.32 20.19 -0.47
N LEU A 131 3.20 20.30 -1.80
CA LEU A 131 1.97 19.90 -2.50
C LEU A 131 1.63 18.42 -2.27
N SER A 132 2.60 17.53 -2.37
CA SER A 132 2.39 16.10 -2.20
C SER A 132 1.95 15.73 -0.77
N VAL A 133 2.58 16.32 0.24
CA VAL A 133 2.23 16.10 1.66
C VAL A 133 0.84 16.65 1.96
N LEU A 134 0.53 17.87 1.54
CA LEU A 134 -0.77 18.50 1.78
C LEU A 134 -1.93 17.73 1.13
N ARG A 135 -1.72 17.21 -0.07
CA ARG A 135 -2.71 16.38 -0.75
C ARG A 135 -2.94 15.07 -0.01
N ALA A 136 -1.87 14.42 0.45
CA ALA A 136 -1.98 13.22 1.28
C ALA A 136 -2.71 13.49 2.59
N THR A 137 -2.43 14.62 3.25
CA THR A 137 -3.11 15.04 4.48
C THR A 137 -4.59 15.28 4.23
N ALA A 138 -4.97 16.02 3.18
CA ALA A 138 -6.38 16.28 2.84
C ALA A 138 -7.16 14.98 2.58
N VAL A 139 -6.54 13.98 1.93
CA VAL A 139 -7.13 12.66 1.72
C VAL A 139 -7.32 11.93 3.05
N THR A 140 -6.30 11.92 3.91
CA THR A 140 -6.34 11.30 5.23
C THR A 140 -7.45 11.89 6.09
N GLU A 141 -7.59 13.21 6.13
CA GLU A 141 -8.64 13.92 6.87
C GLU A 141 -10.04 13.53 6.39
N ILE A 142 -10.25 13.38 5.06
CA ILE A 142 -11.53 12.95 4.51
C ILE A 142 -11.87 11.52 4.95
N ILE A 143 -10.92 10.60 4.91
CA ILE A 143 -11.15 9.23 5.36
C ILE A 143 -11.52 9.22 6.85
N LEU A 144 -10.73 9.88 7.69
CA LEU A 144 -10.97 9.93 9.13
C LEU A 144 -12.29 10.61 9.51
N ALA A 145 -12.70 11.64 8.77
CA ALA A 145 -13.94 12.36 9.04
C ALA A 145 -15.22 11.60 8.64
N ASN A 146 -15.12 10.59 7.79
CA ASN A 146 -16.28 9.89 7.22
C ASN A 146 -16.34 8.38 7.53
N CYS A 147 -15.35 7.84 8.24
CA CYS A 147 -15.24 6.41 8.58
C CYS A 147 -14.83 6.24 10.05
N THR A 148 -15.09 5.06 10.61
CA THR A 148 -14.77 4.74 12.01
C THR A 148 -13.32 4.25 12.21
N MET A 149 -12.44 4.60 11.27
CA MET A 149 -11.01 4.25 11.31
C MET A 149 -10.30 5.01 12.43
N SER A 150 -9.40 4.32 13.14
CA SER A 150 -8.57 4.95 14.16
C SER A 150 -7.45 5.78 13.53
N PRO A 151 -7.20 7.03 14.01
CA PRO A 151 -6.09 7.84 13.51
C PRO A 151 -4.70 7.19 13.65
N ILE A 152 -4.53 6.24 14.58
CA ILE A 152 -3.26 5.51 14.76
C ILE A 152 -2.96 4.55 13.59
N GLN A 153 -3.98 4.15 12.82
CA GLN A 153 -3.85 3.21 11.71
C GLN A 153 -3.42 3.88 10.40
N ILE A 154 -3.47 5.20 10.31
CA ILE A 154 -3.26 5.91 9.04
C ILE A 154 -2.24 7.01 9.18
N MET A 155 -1.32 7.09 8.21
CA MET A 155 -0.38 8.20 8.11
C MET A 155 -0.41 8.85 6.73
N ALA A 156 -0.11 10.15 6.68
CA ALA A 156 0.06 10.91 5.44
C ALA A 156 1.55 11.11 5.16
N ALA A 157 1.95 10.87 3.91
CA ALA A 157 3.32 11.07 3.43
C ALA A 157 3.34 11.77 2.07
N GLY A 158 4.46 12.38 1.72
CA GLY A 158 4.67 12.96 0.39
C GLY A 158 6.00 12.55 -0.18
N ARG A 159 6.04 12.30 -1.49
CA ARG A 159 7.24 11.91 -2.26
C ARG A 159 7.68 12.95 -3.28
N GLY A 160 6.93 14.04 -3.44
CA GLY A 160 7.19 15.00 -4.49
C GLY A 160 7.21 14.35 -5.88
N GLU A 161 8.15 14.77 -6.73
CA GLU A 161 8.37 14.26 -8.08
C GLU A 161 9.35 13.07 -8.18
N PHE A 162 9.92 12.61 -7.08
CA PHE A 162 11.10 11.71 -7.09
C PHE A 162 10.78 10.22 -7.25
N HIS A 163 9.50 9.85 -7.35
CA HIS A 163 9.06 8.48 -7.57
C HIS A 163 8.09 8.36 -8.76
N PRO A 164 8.55 8.66 -9.98
CA PRO A 164 7.71 8.55 -11.17
C PRO A 164 7.39 7.06 -11.45
N VAL A 165 6.15 6.79 -11.84
CA VAL A 165 5.72 5.47 -12.34
C VAL A 165 5.83 5.37 -13.85
N ASP A 166 5.83 6.51 -14.54
CA ASP A 166 6.00 6.59 -15.99
C ASP A 166 6.73 7.90 -16.34
N VAL A 167 7.92 7.77 -16.93
CA VAL A 167 8.74 8.94 -17.28
C VAL A 167 8.16 9.79 -18.41
N ASN A 168 7.26 9.22 -19.22
CA ASN A 168 6.64 9.87 -20.35
C ASN A 168 5.21 10.36 -20.08
N ASP A 169 4.57 9.92 -19.01
CA ASP A 169 3.20 10.26 -18.66
C ASP A 169 3.11 10.98 -17.31
N LYS A 170 3.13 12.30 -17.36
CA LYS A 170 3.00 13.15 -16.18
C LYS A 170 1.68 12.94 -15.42
N ALA A 171 0.60 12.58 -16.14
CA ALA A 171 -0.71 12.38 -15.51
C ALA A 171 -0.69 11.20 -14.53
N LYS A 172 -0.03 10.11 -14.88
CA LYS A 172 0.16 8.95 -13.99
C LYS A 172 1.05 9.26 -12.79
N ASN A 173 2.01 10.17 -12.96
CA ASN A 173 2.91 10.57 -11.87
C ASN A 173 2.19 11.43 -10.84
N ARG A 174 1.22 12.26 -11.27
CA ARG A 174 0.34 13.01 -10.37
C ARG A 174 -0.72 12.09 -9.80
N ARG A 175 -0.47 11.52 -8.64
CA ARG A 175 -1.33 10.53 -8.01
C ARG A 175 -1.28 10.57 -6.49
N ILE A 176 -2.27 9.96 -5.89
CA ILE A 176 -2.26 9.52 -4.49
C ILE A 176 -2.22 8.00 -4.49
N GLU A 177 -1.37 7.42 -3.68
CA GLU A 177 -1.36 5.99 -3.40
C GLU A 177 -1.81 5.75 -1.96
N ILE A 178 -2.83 4.91 -1.78
CA ILE A 178 -3.20 4.38 -0.47
C ILE A 178 -2.60 2.98 -0.40
N ILE A 179 -1.64 2.82 0.50
CA ILE A 179 -0.84 1.61 0.67
C ILE A 179 -1.30 0.92 1.96
N ILE A 180 -1.63 -0.36 1.83
CA ILE A 180 -2.21 -1.19 2.87
C ILE A 180 -1.35 -2.43 3.06
#